data_45b8d03b838c0bca8e2250bc976dbe3c
#
_entry.id   45b8d03b838c0bca8e2250bc976dbe3c
#
_cell.length_a   1.000
_cell.length_b   1.000
_cell.length_c   1.000
_cell.angle_alpha   90.00
_cell.angle_beta   90.00
_cell.angle_gamma   90.00
#
_symmetry.space_group_name_H-M   'P 1'
#
loop_
_entity.id
_entity.type
_entity.pdbx_description
1 polymer ?
#
loop_
_entity_poly.entity_id
_entity_poly.type
_entity_poly.pdbx_seq_one_letter_code
_entity_poly.pdbx_strand_id
1 'polypeptide(L)'
;MLHRRIALSPSLRQSNGPLRSCLSSAMPSRNATLNGIVMMLIGILMFSLNDAMGKWLVATYSVGQVLLLRSAAGLALLLPFVFKQGVMRTLRPERPGLQVLRVIFGSGEVALFYLAVSYLPLADTMTIWLAAPVWVVVLAALLLGERVDAARWLAAAVGFIGVVIALNPSSASLSMPALIALAGSVLFAAMMIAGRQLRGTPDVTLVAWQTLGALMMGLVLLPFGWVTPTLTDAALLGLLGIVAMVAHLCVTRSLKLAEASVVVPYQYTLIVWALVFGWLIFGDWPTPAMLFGSALIVAAGLALLLLERRTAPAAAAVDLP
;
A
#
# COMPACT_ATOMS: atom_id res chain seq x y z
N MET A 1 -79.87 -14.50 10.56
CA MET A 1 -79.91 -13.73 9.29
C MET A 1 -78.85 -12.67 9.32
N LEU A 2 -78.13 -12.50 8.19
CA LEU A 2 -77.11 -11.52 7.82
C LEU A 2 -75.69 -11.67 8.41
N HIS A 3 -74.96 -12.48 7.74
CA HIS A 3 -73.46 -12.40 7.69
C HIS A 3 -73.06 -11.09 7.01
N ARG A 4 -72.33 -10.21 7.72
CA ARG A 4 -71.53 -9.14 7.10
C ARG A 4 -70.05 -9.60 7.05
N ARG A 5 -69.57 -9.98 5.86
CA ARG A 5 -68.17 -10.13 5.54
C ARG A 5 -67.51 -8.75 5.50
N ILE A 6 -66.59 -8.48 6.41
CA ILE A 6 -65.73 -7.29 6.34
C ILE A 6 -64.55 -7.68 5.39
N ALA A 7 -64.58 -7.11 4.21
CA ALA A 7 -63.47 -7.18 3.26
C ALA A 7 -62.36 -6.28 3.77
N LEU A 8 -61.24 -6.85 4.19
CA LEU A 8 -60.00 -6.13 4.49
C LEU A 8 -59.34 -5.73 3.16
N SER A 9 -59.12 -4.44 2.99
CA SER A 9 -58.50 -3.83 1.81
C SER A 9 -57.03 -4.25 1.64
N PRO A 10 -56.52 -4.42 0.40
CA PRO A 10 -55.14 -4.92 0.12
C PRO A 10 -54.05 -3.83 0.21
N SER A 11 -54.19 -2.76 0.96
CA SER A 11 -53.30 -1.61 0.93
C SER A 11 -52.19 -1.57 2.01
N LEU A 12 -51.94 -2.69 2.74
CA LEU A 12 -50.91 -2.75 3.79
C LEU A 12 -49.73 -3.71 3.47
N ARG A 13 -49.46 -3.92 2.18
CA ARG A 13 -48.32 -4.78 1.77
C ARG A 13 -47.34 -4.00 0.90
N GLN A 14 -46.80 -2.88 1.37
CA GLN A 14 -45.58 -2.26 0.79
C GLN A 14 -45.09 -1.13 1.70
N SER A 15 -44.57 -1.48 2.87
CA SER A 15 -43.64 -0.60 3.58
C SER A 15 -42.38 -1.43 3.92
N ASN A 16 -41.66 -1.85 2.88
CA ASN A 16 -40.30 -2.19 3.05
C ASN A 16 -39.52 -0.89 3.24
N GLY A 17 -39.42 -0.49 4.51
CA GLY A 17 -38.81 0.76 4.94
C GLY A 17 -37.32 0.89 4.56
N PRO A 18 -36.76 2.11 4.61
CA PRO A 18 -35.44 2.48 4.19
C PRO A 18 -34.29 1.88 5.03
N LEU A 19 -34.58 0.96 5.96
CA LEU A 19 -33.59 0.32 6.83
C LEU A 19 -32.80 -0.81 6.16
N ARG A 20 -33.20 -1.30 4.97
CA ARG A 20 -32.41 -2.30 4.23
C ARG A 20 -31.36 -1.69 3.29
N SER A 21 -31.43 -0.40 2.98
CA SER A 21 -30.45 0.25 2.10
C SER A 21 -29.15 0.69 2.82
N CYS A 22 -29.14 0.75 4.15
CA CYS A 22 -27.92 1.09 4.92
C CYS A 22 -27.02 -0.10 5.27
N LEU A 23 -27.44 -1.34 5.06
CA LEU A 23 -26.66 -2.54 5.40
C LEU A 23 -26.04 -3.25 4.17
N SER A 24 -26.27 -2.74 2.98
CA SER A 24 -25.61 -3.22 1.76
C SER A 24 -24.36 -2.36 1.48
N SER A 25 -23.38 -2.36 2.37
CA SER A 25 -21.99 -2.24 1.95
C SER A 25 -21.66 -3.55 1.21
N ALA A 26 -21.98 -3.56 -0.09
CA ALA A 26 -21.77 -4.71 -0.94
C ALA A 26 -20.31 -5.18 -0.78
N MET A 27 -20.14 -6.41 -0.30
CA MET A 27 -18.82 -7.07 -0.32
C MET A 27 -18.30 -6.96 -1.75
N PRO A 28 -17.04 -6.57 -1.95
CA PRO A 28 -16.47 -6.48 -3.29
C PRO A 28 -16.64 -7.83 -3.98
N SER A 29 -17.03 -7.81 -5.26
CA SER A 29 -17.17 -9.05 -6.04
C SER A 29 -15.84 -9.81 -6.03
N ARG A 30 -15.87 -11.13 -6.13
CA ARG A 30 -14.67 -12.00 -6.18
C ARG A 30 -13.66 -11.49 -7.22
N ASN A 31 -14.12 -11.02 -8.36
CA ASN A 31 -13.24 -10.48 -9.41
C ASN A 31 -12.60 -9.15 -8.98
N ALA A 32 -13.30 -8.30 -8.24
CA ALA A 32 -12.72 -7.06 -7.69
C ALA A 32 -11.63 -7.35 -6.67
N THR A 33 -11.84 -8.33 -5.77
CA THR A 33 -10.83 -8.76 -4.79
C THR A 33 -9.58 -9.33 -5.49
N LEU A 34 -9.75 -10.22 -6.47
CA LEU A 34 -8.62 -10.76 -7.23
C LEU A 34 -7.85 -9.67 -7.98
N ASN A 35 -8.55 -8.74 -8.62
CA ASN A 35 -7.90 -7.58 -9.27
C ASN A 35 -7.18 -6.71 -8.25
N GLY A 36 -7.72 -6.54 -7.05
CA GLY A 36 -7.06 -5.85 -5.94
C GLY A 36 -5.74 -6.52 -5.55
N ILE A 37 -5.73 -7.85 -5.41
CA ILE A 37 -4.53 -8.63 -5.10
C ILE A 37 -3.48 -8.49 -6.21
N VAL A 38 -3.87 -8.64 -7.48
CA VAL A 38 -2.95 -8.47 -8.61
C VAL A 38 -2.35 -7.08 -8.65
N MET A 39 -3.16 -6.02 -8.44
CA MET A 39 -2.66 -4.65 -8.34
C MET A 39 -1.69 -4.45 -7.18
N MET A 40 -1.94 -5.08 -6.02
CA MET A 40 -1.01 -5.04 -4.90
C MET A 40 0.33 -5.70 -5.25
N LEU A 41 0.31 -6.89 -5.83
CA LEU A 41 1.54 -7.62 -6.23
C LEU A 41 2.37 -6.82 -7.24
N ILE A 42 1.74 -6.24 -8.26
CA ILE A 42 2.42 -5.36 -9.22
C ILE A 42 2.99 -4.12 -8.51
N GLY A 43 2.20 -3.50 -7.64
CA GLY A 43 2.64 -2.33 -6.87
C GLY A 43 3.86 -2.62 -6.00
N ILE A 44 3.87 -3.77 -5.33
CA ILE A 44 4.99 -4.21 -4.48
C ILE A 44 6.23 -4.55 -5.31
N LEU A 45 6.09 -5.18 -6.45
CA LEU A 45 7.19 -5.38 -7.39
C LEU A 45 7.82 -4.03 -7.80
N MET A 46 6.98 -3.05 -8.16
CA MET A 46 7.44 -1.72 -8.52
C MET A 46 8.10 -0.98 -7.34
N PHE A 47 7.56 -1.12 -6.11
CA PHE A 47 8.22 -0.58 -4.93
C PHE A 47 9.57 -1.22 -4.67
N SER A 48 9.69 -2.55 -4.77
CA SER A 48 10.97 -3.22 -4.59
C SER A 48 12.02 -2.77 -5.63
N LEU A 49 11.61 -2.58 -6.87
CA LEU A 49 12.48 -2.03 -7.91
C LEU A 49 12.88 -0.57 -7.57
N ASN A 50 11.91 0.25 -7.13
CA ASN A 50 12.18 1.60 -6.66
C ASN A 50 13.20 1.63 -5.52
N ASP A 51 13.09 0.71 -4.56
CA ASP A 51 13.96 0.66 -3.39
C ASP A 51 15.39 0.24 -3.77
N ALA A 52 15.54 -0.72 -4.67
CA ALA A 52 16.83 -1.12 -5.20
C ALA A 52 17.51 0.02 -5.98
N MET A 53 16.78 0.69 -6.88
CA MET A 53 17.27 1.86 -7.60
C MET A 53 17.57 3.01 -6.64
N GLY A 54 16.70 3.26 -5.66
CA GLY A 54 16.85 4.30 -4.65
C GLY A 54 18.10 4.08 -3.80
N LYS A 55 18.35 2.85 -3.31
CA LYS A 55 19.56 2.51 -2.56
C LYS A 55 20.83 2.86 -3.35
N TRP A 56 20.86 2.56 -4.63
CA TRP A 56 22.00 2.87 -5.48
C TRP A 56 22.21 4.38 -5.63
N LEU A 57 21.12 5.15 -5.78
CA LEU A 57 21.18 6.60 -5.98
C LEU A 57 21.48 7.38 -4.69
N VAL A 58 20.97 6.97 -3.52
CA VAL A 58 21.24 7.67 -2.24
C VAL A 58 22.68 7.45 -1.74
N ALA A 59 23.43 6.53 -2.33
CA ALA A 59 24.86 6.41 -2.08
C ALA A 59 25.66 7.63 -2.59
N THR A 60 25.14 8.33 -3.61
CA THR A 60 25.78 9.50 -4.22
C THR A 60 25.02 10.80 -3.97
N TYR A 61 23.69 10.75 -3.98
CA TYR A 61 22.80 11.91 -3.92
C TYR A 61 22.10 12.01 -2.58
N SER A 62 21.90 13.24 -2.08
CA SER A 62 21.16 13.44 -0.83
C SER A 62 19.70 12.98 -0.96
N VAL A 63 19.09 12.59 0.16
CA VAL A 63 17.67 12.18 0.23
C VAL A 63 16.76 13.27 -0.35
N GLY A 64 17.04 14.55 -0.04
CA GLY A 64 16.27 15.68 -0.58
C GLY A 64 16.33 15.76 -2.09
N GLN A 65 17.53 15.60 -2.66
CA GLN A 65 17.75 15.64 -4.12
C GLN A 65 17.06 14.46 -4.83
N VAL A 66 17.18 13.25 -4.28
CA VAL A 66 16.49 12.06 -4.83
C VAL A 66 14.98 12.26 -4.80
N LEU A 67 14.41 12.70 -3.66
CA LEU A 67 12.99 12.99 -3.54
C LEU A 67 12.51 14.05 -4.53
N LEU A 68 13.28 15.13 -4.68
CA LEU A 68 12.95 16.24 -5.59
C LEU A 68 12.89 15.77 -7.04
N LEU A 69 13.98 15.18 -7.54
CA LEU A 69 14.11 14.84 -8.96
C LEU A 69 13.16 13.70 -9.38
N ARG A 70 13.04 12.65 -8.56
CA ARG A 70 12.09 11.57 -8.83
C ARG A 70 10.64 12.06 -8.84
N SER A 71 10.29 12.96 -7.88
CA SER A 71 8.93 13.47 -7.78
C SER A 71 8.60 14.44 -8.89
N ALA A 72 9.58 15.26 -9.34
CA ALA A 72 9.43 16.13 -10.50
C ALA A 72 9.14 15.32 -11.77
N ALA A 73 9.89 14.24 -12.01
CA ALA A 73 9.66 13.35 -13.15
C ALA A 73 8.30 12.62 -13.06
N GLY A 74 7.95 12.08 -11.89
CA GLY A 74 6.66 11.44 -11.68
C GLY A 74 5.49 12.42 -11.88
N LEU A 75 5.61 13.64 -11.38
CA LEU A 75 4.60 14.69 -11.56
C LEU A 75 4.47 15.10 -13.02
N ALA A 76 5.59 15.30 -13.73
CA ALA A 76 5.59 15.64 -15.15
C ALA A 76 4.81 14.61 -15.99
N LEU A 77 5.04 13.32 -15.73
CA LEU A 77 4.32 12.23 -16.40
C LEU A 77 2.84 12.16 -15.99
N LEU A 78 2.50 12.60 -14.79
CA LEU A 78 1.12 12.60 -14.29
C LEU A 78 0.31 13.81 -14.79
N LEU A 79 0.97 14.90 -15.21
CA LEU A 79 0.32 16.16 -15.66
C LEU A 79 -0.77 15.94 -16.73
N PRO A 80 -0.58 15.15 -17.80
CA PRO A 80 -1.63 14.92 -18.80
C PRO A 80 -2.91 14.34 -18.19
N PHE A 81 -2.79 13.45 -17.20
CA PHE A 81 -3.93 12.84 -16.51
C PHE A 81 -4.61 13.85 -15.58
N VAL A 82 -3.83 14.73 -14.92
CA VAL A 82 -4.35 15.82 -14.09
C VAL A 82 -5.12 16.84 -14.95
N PHE A 83 -4.59 17.22 -16.11
CA PHE A 83 -5.29 18.11 -17.05
C PHE A 83 -6.58 17.47 -17.57
N LYS A 84 -6.56 16.20 -17.96
CA LYS A 84 -7.74 15.46 -18.41
C LYS A 84 -8.82 15.36 -17.34
N GLN A 85 -8.44 15.19 -16.08
CA GLN A 85 -9.38 15.12 -14.94
C GLN A 85 -9.89 16.50 -14.54
N GLY A 86 -9.12 17.55 -14.81
CA GLY A 86 -9.35 18.94 -14.38
C GLY A 86 -8.47 19.30 -13.17
N VAL A 87 -7.60 20.30 -13.36
CA VAL A 87 -6.62 20.74 -12.33
C VAL A 87 -7.34 21.14 -11.03
N MET A 88 -8.40 21.95 -11.13
CA MET A 88 -9.13 22.41 -9.95
C MET A 88 -9.82 21.27 -9.20
N ARG A 89 -10.33 20.26 -9.91
CA ARG A 89 -10.91 19.06 -9.32
C ARG A 89 -9.86 18.21 -8.59
N THR A 90 -8.65 18.15 -9.13
CA THR A 90 -7.51 17.45 -8.51
C THR A 90 -7.03 18.17 -7.26
N LEU A 91 -6.96 19.51 -7.27
CA LEU A 91 -6.47 20.31 -6.15
C LEU A 91 -7.49 20.50 -5.02
N ARG A 92 -8.78 20.26 -5.27
CA ARG A 92 -9.86 20.37 -4.26
C ARG A 92 -10.49 19.01 -3.98
N PRO A 93 -9.81 18.11 -3.25
CA PRO A 93 -10.37 16.82 -2.87
C PRO A 93 -11.55 17.01 -1.89
N GLU A 94 -12.48 16.06 -1.88
CA GLU A 94 -13.70 16.11 -1.00
C GLU A 94 -13.33 16.14 0.49
N ARG A 95 -12.22 15.51 0.89
CA ARG A 95 -11.74 15.45 2.28
C ARG A 95 -10.29 15.98 2.37
N PRO A 96 -10.10 17.31 2.31
CA PRO A 96 -8.76 17.90 2.19
C PRO A 96 -7.89 17.60 3.40
N GLY A 97 -8.42 17.63 4.63
CA GLY A 97 -7.66 17.35 5.85
C GLY A 97 -7.08 15.93 5.87
N LEU A 98 -7.90 14.93 5.48
CA LEU A 98 -7.44 13.54 5.42
C LEU A 98 -6.44 13.33 4.28
N GLN A 99 -6.61 14.06 3.16
CA GLN A 99 -5.68 14.03 2.04
C GLN A 99 -4.31 14.60 2.44
N VAL A 100 -4.29 15.74 3.13
CA VAL A 100 -3.05 16.36 3.65
C VAL A 100 -2.37 15.42 4.65
N LEU A 101 -3.13 14.84 5.57
CA LEU A 101 -2.59 13.87 6.55
C LEU A 101 -1.96 12.65 5.86
N ARG A 102 -2.62 12.11 4.84
CA ARG A 102 -2.09 11.02 4.02
C ARG A 102 -0.77 11.40 3.34
N VAL A 103 -0.69 12.62 2.81
CA VAL A 103 0.52 13.16 2.16
C VAL A 103 1.66 13.31 3.15
N ILE A 104 1.38 13.84 4.35
CA ILE A 104 2.37 13.96 5.42
C ILE A 104 2.91 12.57 5.81
N PHE A 105 2.03 11.60 6.00
CA PHE A 105 2.43 10.24 6.32
C PHE A 105 3.30 9.62 5.22
N GLY A 106 2.87 9.71 3.96
CA GLY A 106 3.58 9.09 2.86
C GLY A 106 4.87 9.83 2.46
N SER A 107 4.96 11.14 2.59
CA SER A 107 6.21 11.87 2.34
C SER A 107 7.20 11.65 3.49
N GLY A 108 6.72 11.66 4.74
CA GLY A 108 7.53 11.38 5.92
C GLY A 108 8.07 9.95 5.91
N GLU A 109 7.23 9.00 5.55
CA GLU A 109 7.59 7.60 5.41
C GLU A 109 8.79 7.42 4.46
N VAL A 110 8.71 7.94 3.24
CA VAL A 110 9.79 7.81 2.26
C VAL A 110 11.07 8.51 2.73
N ALA A 111 10.97 9.67 3.38
CA ALA A 111 12.12 10.37 3.94
C ALA A 111 12.78 9.55 5.05
N LEU A 112 12.00 8.95 5.97
CA LEU A 112 12.51 8.09 7.03
C LEU A 112 13.12 6.80 6.48
N PHE A 113 12.54 6.23 5.40
CA PHE A 113 13.11 5.07 4.72
C PHE A 113 14.52 5.36 4.20
N TYR A 114 14.68 6.41 3.39
CA TYR A 114 16.00 6.76 2.86
C TYR A 114 16.97 7.18 3.95
N LEU A 115 16.50 7.82 5.00
CA LEU A 115 17.33 8.15 6.16
C LEU A 115 17.79 6.88 6.89
N ALA A 116 16.90 5.90 7.12
CA ALA A 116 17.27 4.65 7.76
C ALA A 116 18.29 3.84 6.93
N VAL A 117 18.05 3.72 5.62
CA VAL A 117 18.92 2.94 4.71
C VAL A 117 20.29 3.59 4.50
N SER A 118 20.45 4.88 4.85
CA SER A 118 21.75 5.55 4.86
C SER A 118 22.65 5.08 6.01
N TYR A 119 22.06 4.55 7.08
CA TYR A 119 22.78 4.09 8.27
C TYR A 119 22.72 2.59 8.49
N LEU A 120 21.70 1.92 7.97
CA LEU A 120 21.49 0.48 8.10
C LEU A 120 21.69 -0.22 6.75
N PRO A 121 22.11 -1.49 6.76
CA PRO A 121 21.99 -2.36 5.59
C PRO A 121 20.53 -2.35 5.08
N LEU A 122 20.36 -2.46 3.75
CA LEU A 122 19.02 -2.46 3.15
C LEU A 122 18.16 -3.59 3.72
N ALA A 123 18.74 -4.76 3.91
CA ALA A 123 18.10 -5.93 4.48
C ALA A 123 17.52 -5.65 5.88
N ASP A 124 18.32 -5.07 6.78
CA ASP A 124 17.88 -4.74 8.14
C ASP A 124 16.77 -3.68 8.14
N THR A 125 16.90 -2.65 7.29
CA THR A 125 15.86 -1.62 7.11
C THR A 125 14.56 -2.23 6.61
N MET A 126 14.62 -3.09 5.60
CA MET A 126 13.47 -3.79 5.04
C MET A 126 12.79 -4.71 6.05
N THR A 127 13.58 -5.36 6.96
CA THR A 127 13.00 -6.18 8.04
C THR A 127 12.05 -5.38 8.89
N ILE A 128 12.56 -4.26 9.40
CA ILE A 128 11.79 -3.40 10.29
C ILE A 128 10.59 -2.83 9.55
N TRP A 129 10.79 -2.47 8.28
CA TRP A 129 9.72 -1.95 7.43
C TRP A 129 8.57 -2.91 7.20
N LEU A 130 8.88 -4.20 7.09
CA LEU A 130 7.88 -5.26 6.94
C LEU A 130 7.04 -5.52 8.21
N ALA A 131 7.25 -4.78 9.30
CA ALA A 131 6.26 -4.64 10.36
C ALA A 131 5.00 -3.87 9.90
N ALA A 132 5.07 -3.10 8.82
CA ALA A 132 3.95 -2.29 8.32
C ALA A 132 2.65 -3.08 8.08
N PRO A 133 2.63 -4.27 7.47
CA PRO A 133 1.41 -5.06 7.33
C PRO A 133 0.71 -5.37 8.66
N VAL A 134 1.46 -5.61 9.74
CA VAL A 134 0.89 -5.81 11.07
C VAL A 134 0.19 -4.53 11.55
N TRP A 135 0.86 -3.38 11.41
CA TRP A 135 0.28 -2.08 11.75
C TRP A 135 -0.98 -1.80 10.92
N VAL A 136 -0.98 -2.13 9.62
CA VAL A 136 -2.16 -1.94 8.76
C VAL A 136 -3.33 -2.79 9.23
N VAL A 137 -3.12 -4.07 9.59
CA VAL A 137 -4.18 -4.94 10.11
C VAL A 137 -4.76 -4.38 11.41
N VAL A 138 -3.90 -3.93 12.35
CA VAL A 138 -4.32 -3.28 13.59
C VAL A 138 -5.14 -2.02 13.30
N LEU A 139 -4.60 -1.12 12.47
CA LEU A 139 -5.25 0.15 12.15
C LEU A 139 -6.54 -0.05 11.32
N ALA A 140 -6.60 -1.06 10.45
CA ALA A 140 -7.83 -1.41 9.72
C ALA A 140 -8.94 -1.83 10.67
N ALA A 141 -8.63 -2.67 11.65
CA ALA A 141 -9.60 -3.08 12.68
C ALA A 141 -10.08 -1.88 13.52
N LEU A 142 -9.14 -1.02 13.97
CA LEU A 142 -9.45 0.08 14.89
C LEU A 142 -10.10 1.30 14.19
N LEU A 143 -9.61 1.67 13.01
CA LEU A 143 -10.00 2.93 12.35
C LEU A 143 -11.00 2.74 11.21
N LEU A 144 -11.02 1.57 10.56
CA LEU A 144 -11.95 1.26 9.47
C LEU A 144 -13.13 0.40 9.93
N GLY A 145 -13.04 -0.19 11.14
CA GLY A 145 -14.03 -1.14 11.63
C GLY A 145 -14.09 -2.43 10.79
N GLU A 146 -13.01 -2.76 10.06
CA GLU A 146 -12.93 -4.01 9.29
C GLU A 146 -12.90 -5.20 10.25
N ARG A 147 -13.73 -6.22 9.97
CA ARG A 147 -13.70 -7.46 10.74
C ARG A 147 -12.53 -8.32 10.29
N VAL A 148 -11.47 -8.31 11.08
CA VAL A 148 -10.26 -9.11 10.84
C VAL A 148 -10.47 -10.47 11.51
N ASP A 149 -10.61 -11.53 10.72
CA ASP A 149 -10.74 -12.88 11.22
C ASP A 149 -9.39 -13.45 11.73
N ALA A 150 -9.46 -14.55 12.46
CA ALA A 150 -8.27 -15.20 13.03
C ALA A 150 -7.28 -15.65 11.94
N ALA A 151 -7.77 -16.01 10.75
CA ALA A 151 -6.92 -16.45 9.64
C ALA A 151 -6.05 -15.30 9.11
N ARG A 152 -6.59 -14.08 9.00
CA ARG A 152 -5.84 -12.89 8.58
C ARG A 152 -4.80 -12.47 9.62
N TRP A 153 -5.16 -12.53 10.90
CA TRP A 153 -4.22 -12.33 12.00
C TRP A 153 -3.08 -13.35 11.98
N LEU A 154 -3.42 -14.63 11.78
CA LEU A 154 -2.43 -15.69 11.70
C LEU A 154 -1.52 -15.52 10.49
N ALA A 155 -2.06 -15.20 9.32
CA ALA A 155 -1.27 -14.94 8.11
C ALA A 155 -0.31 -13.76 8.29
N ALA A 156 -0.76 -12.66 8.91
CA ALA A 156 0.09 -11.52 9.23
C ALA A 156 1.21 -11.90 10.22
N ALA A 157 0.89 -12.65 11.27
CA ALA A 157 1.87 -13.10 12.26
C ALA A 157 2.89 -14.08 11.64
N VAL A 158 2.45 -15.06 10.86
CA VAL A 158 3.34 -16.03 10.18
C VAL A 158 4.21 -15.30 9.15
N GLY A 159 3.65 -14.38 8.37
CA GLY A 159 4.41 -13.54 7.45
C GLY A 159 5.48 -12.75 8.18
N PHE A 160 5.15 -12.11 9.30
CA PHE A 160 6.10 -11.35 10.11
C PHE A 160 7.20 -12.23 10.73
N ILE A 161 6.85 -13.43 11.24
CA ILE A 161 7.85 -14.42 11.71
C ILE A 161 8.79 -14.81 10.57
N GLY A 162 8.26 -15.05 9.37
CA GLY A 162 9.06 -15.34 8.18
C GLY A 162 10.04 -14.21 7.86
N VAL A 163 9.61 -12.94 8.00
CA VAL A 163 10.47 -11.77 7.88
C VAL A 163 11.61 -11.79 8.89
N VAL A 164 11.30 -11.98 10.17
CA VAL A 164 12.32 -12.05 11.26
C VAL A 164 13.33 -13.17 11.00
N ILE A 165 12.88 -14.33 10.56
CA ILE A 165 13.78 -15.45 10.19
C ILE A 165 14.65 -15.08 9.00
N ALA A 166 14.06 -14.52 7.93
CA ALA A 166 14.78 -14.18 6.71
C ALA A 166 15.93 -13.21 6.96
N LEU A 167 15.73 -12.29 7.85
CA LEU A 167 16.62 -11.16 8.04
C LEU A 167 17.58 -11.34 9.23
N ASN A 168 17.32 -12.35 10.07
CA ASN A 168 18.16 -12.69 11.22
C ASN A 168 18.75 -11.42 11.90
N PRO A 169 17.87 -10.54 12.48
CA PRO A 169 18.25 -9.21 12.89
C PRO A 169 19.45 -9.24 13.85
N SER A 170 20.46 -8.46 13.54
CA SER A 170 21.66 -8.32 14.38
C SER A 170 21.33 -7.56 15.67
N SER A 171 22.24 -7.60 16.66
CA SER A 171 22.12 -6.85 17.92
C SER A 171 21.98 -5.32 17.75
N ALA A 172 22.21 -4.80 16.52
CA ALA A 172 21.97 -3.40 16.14
C ALA A 172 20.47 -3.05 16.00
N SER A 173 19.57 -4.00 16.19
CA SER A 173 18.11 -3.85 15.99
C SER A 173 17.43 -2.83 16.91
N LEU A 174 18.11 -2.35 17.96
CA LEU A 174 17.61 -1.32 18.89
C LEU A 174 18.36 0.01 18.74
N SER A 175 19.06 0.21 17.64
CA SER A 175 19.77 1.47 17.35
C SER A 175 18.79 2.60 16.95
N MET A 176 19.23 3.86 17.05
CA MET A 176 18.44 5.01 16.61
C MET A 176 17.97 4.87 15.15
N PRO A 177 18.79 4.41 14.16
CA PRO A 177 18.33 4.15 12.82
C PRO A 177 17.22 3.10 12.73
N ALA A 178 17.22 2.08 13.59
CA ALA A 178 16.15 1.08 13.65
C ALA A 178 14.82 1.69 14.12
N LEU A 179 14.86 2.60 15.09
CA LEU A 179 13.67 3.35 15.52
C LEU A 179 13.14 4.26 14.42
N ILE A 180 14.02 4.87 13.62
CA ILE A 180 13.64 5.66 12.44
C ILE A 180 12.91 4.77 11.43
N ALA A 181 13.45 3.57 11.14
CA ALA A 181 12.82 2.59 10.25
C ALA A 181 11.44 2.14 10.77
N LEU A 182 11.34 1.87 12.08
CA LEU A 182 10.07 1.49 12.72
C LEU A 182 9.04 2.61 12.62
N ALA A 183 9.42 3.85 12.92
CA ALA A 183 8.54 5.01 12.76
C ALA A 183 8.06 5.16 11.30
N GLY A 184 8.97 4.96 10.32
CA GLY A 184 8.63 4.93 8.91
C GLY A 184 7.58 3.87 8.58
N SER A 185 7.71 2.65 9.12
CA SER A 185 6.74 1.56 8.88
C SER A 185 5.34 1.88 9.43
N VAL A 186 5.26 2.58 10.58
CA VAL A 186 3.99 3.06 11.13
C VAL A 186 3.38 4.14 10.24
N LEU A 187 4.18 5.11 9.76
CA LEU A 187 3.70 6.15 8.84
C LEU A 187 3.21 5.55 7.52
N PHE A 188 3.89 4.54 6.99
CA PHE A 188 3.46 3.81 5.81
C PHE A 188 2.09 3.15 6.02
N ALA A 189 1.91 2.45 7.13
CA ALA A 189 0.63 1.85 7.50
C ALA A 189 -0.48 2.91 7.64
N ALA A 190 -0.20 4.02 8.30
CA ALA A 190 -1.14 5.13 8.44
C ALA A 190 -1.51 5.76 7.08
N MET A 191 -0.53 5.92 6.17
CA MET A 191 -0.78 6.37 4.80
C MET A 191 -1.73 5.42 4.05
N MET A 192 -1.55 4.10 4.19
CA MET A 192 -2.41 3.11 3.55
C MET A 192 -3.84 3.16 4.08
N ILE A 193 -4.02 3.26 5.38
CA ILE A 193 -5.34 3.39 6.02
C ILE A 193 -6.04 4.68 5.59
N ALA A 194 -5.33 5.82 5.56
CA ALA A 194 -5.87 7.07 5.03
C ALA A 194 -6.25 6.93 3.54
N GLY A 195 -5.44 6.23 2.75
CA GLY A 195 -5.75 5.90 1.36
C GLY A 195 -7.03 5.07 1.22
N ARG A 196 -7.24 4.10 2.10
CA ARG A 196 -8.47 3.29 2.15
C ARG A 196 -9.71 4.12 2.49
N GLN A 197 -9.59 5.06 3.43
CA GLN A 197 -10.68 5.99 3.77
C GLN A 197 -11.02 6.96 2.63
N LEU A 198 -10.05 7.24 1.76
CA LEU A 198 -10.17 8.10 0.57
C LEU A 198 -10.56 7.32 -0.70
N ARG A 199 -11.10 6.12 -0.58
CA ARG A 199 -11.45 5.24 -1.73
C ARG A 199 -12.37 5.90 -2.79
N GLY A 200 -13.18 6.89 -2.39
CA GLY A 200 -14.03 7.68 -3.29
C GLY A 200 -13.26 8.71 -4.11
N THR A 201 -12.05 9.11 -3.68
CA THR A 201 -11.23 10.10 -4.39
C THR A 201 -10.58 9.45 -5.63
N PRO A 202 -10.52 10.11 -6.79
CA PRO A 202 -9.86 9.59 -7.99
C PRO A 202 -8.40 9.22 -7.74
N ASP A 203 -7.91 8.13 -8.38
CA ASP A 203 -6.53 7.63 -8.21
C ASP A 203 -5.51 8.69 -8.59
N VAL A 204 -5.73 9.41 -9.70
CA VAL A 204 -4.89 10.50 -10.15
C VAL A 204 -4.76 11.59 -9.09
N THR A 205 -5.84 11.96 -8.41
CA THR A 205 -5.81 12.94 -7.31
C THR A 205 -4.94 12.45 -6.16
N LEU A 206 -5.13 11.20 -5.73
CA LEU A 206 -4.37 10.64 -4.60
C LEU A 206 -2.87 10.59 -4.91
N VAL A 207 -2.50 10.17 -6.12
CA VAL A 207 -1.09 10.07 -6.53
C VAL A 207 -0.49 11.45 -6.79
N ALA A 208 -1.23 12.39 -7.41
CA ALA A 208 -0.76 13.76 -7.64
C ALA A 208 -0.42 14.46 -6.32
N TRP A 209 -1.30 14.37 -5.31
CA TRP A 209 -1.04 14.94 -3.99
C TRP A 209 0.15 14.28 -3.29
N GLN A 210 0.29 12.96 -3.39
CA GLN A 210 1.42 12.22 -2.82
C GLN A 210 2.75 12.65 -3.47
N THR A 211 2.77 12.72 -4.79
CA THR A 211 3.96 13.14 -5.55
C THR A 211 4.31 14.60 -5.27
N LEU A 212 3.30 15.48 -5.16
CA LEU A 212 3.51 16.89 -4.79
C LEU A 212 4.07 17.02 -3.37
N GLY A 213 3.56 16.25 -2.42
CA GLY A 213 4.09 16.23 -1.05
C GLY A 213 5.53 15.76 -0.98
N ALA A 214 5.88 14.70 -1.71
CA ALA A 214 7.26 14.22 -1.81
C ALA A 214 8.19 15.26 -2.50
N LEU A 215 7.68 15.99 -3.51
CA LEU A 215 8.38 17.11 -4.14
C LEU A 215 8.67 18.24 -3.13
N MET A 216 7.66 18.64 -2.36
CA MET A 216 7.80 19.67 -1.33
C MET A 216 8.78 19.23 -0.23
N MET A 217 8.71 17.99 0.22
CA MET A 217 9.68 17.43 1.15
C MET A 217 11.10 17.47 0.58
N GLY A 218 11.26 17.08 -0.69
CA GLY A 218 12.54 17.18 -1.41
C GLY A 218 13.09 18.60 -1.46
N LEU A 219 12.24 19.60 -1.72
CA LEU A 219 12.62 21.02 -1.69
C LEU A 219 13.07 21.49 -0.31
N VAL A 220 12.36 21.08 0.75
CA VAL A 220 12.72 21.42 2.13
C VAL A 220 14.06 20.79 2.54
N LEU A 221 14.35 19.59 2.06
CA LEU A 221 15.59 18.88 2.35
C LEU A 221 16.75 19.23 1.41
N LEU A 222 16.49 19.97 0.32
CA LEU A 222 17.49 20.31 -0.70
C LEU A 222 18.73 21.05 -0.16
N PRO A 223 18.61 21.98 0.82
CA PRO A 223 19.77 22.70 1.35
C PRO A 223 20.82 21.81 2.03
N PHE A 224 20.45 20.58 2.39
CA PHE A 224 21.33 19.64 3.09
C PHE A 224 22.30 18.88 2.16
N GLY A 225 22.34 19.18 0.89
CA GLY A 225 23.32 18.66 -0.04
C GLY A 225 22.78 18.60 -1.48
N TRP A 226 23.59 19.11 -2.41
CA TRP A 226 23.33 19.03 -3.84
C TRP A 226 24.59 18.55 -4.57
N VAL A 227 24.46 17.52 -5.38
CA VAL A 227 25.48 17.04 -6.32
C VAL A 227 24.87 17.07 -7.71
N THR A 228 25.51 17.77 -8.66
CA THR A 228 24.99 17.82 -10.03
C THR A 228 24.99 16.43 -10.65
N PRO A 229 23.84 15.86 -11.03
CA PRO A 229 23.76 14.52 -11.55
C PRO A 229 24.37 14.44 -12.97
N THR A 230 24.99 13.31 -13.27
CA THR A 230 25.34 12.97 -14.65
C THR A 230 24.07 12.77 -15.48
N LEU A 231 24.18 12.80 -16.82
CA LEU A 231 23.02 12.58 -17.69
C LEU A 231 22.37 11.19 -17.43
N THR A 232 23.21 10.18 -17.20
CA THR A 232 22.76 8.82 -16.86
C THR A 232 22.01 8.80 -15.54
N ASP A 233 22.56 9.43 -14.50
CA ASP A 233 21.92 9.44 -13.19
C ASP A 233 20.66 10.29 -13.19
N ALA A 234 20.63 11.38 -13.96
CA ALA A 234 19.40 12.17 -14.15
C ALA A 234 18.29 11.34 -14.80
N ALA A 235 18.62 10.51 -15.79
CA ALA A 235 17.69 9.58 -16.42
C ALA A 235 17.21 8.51 -15.42
N LEU A 236 18.10 7.97 -14.57
CA LEU A 236 17.75 6.99 -13.53
C LEU A 236 16.89 7.60 -12.43
N LEU A 237 17.16 8.84 -12.01
CA LEU A 237 16.31 9.58 -11.07
C LEU A 237 14.92 9.85 -11.66
N GLY A 238 14.85 10.14 -12.97
CA GLY A 238 13.58 10.25 -13.70
C GLY A 238 12.82 8.91 -13.74
N LEU A 239 13.52 7.83 -14.09
CA LEU A 239 12.94 6.48 -14.11
C LEU A 239 12.46 6.05 -12.73
N LEU A 240 13.22 6.34 -11.68
CA LEU A 240 12.82 6.12 -10.29
C LEU A 240 11.46 6.77 -9.97
N GLY A 241 11.24 7.99 -10.44
CA GLY A 241 9.97 8.70 -10.28
C GLY A 241 8.80 8.02 -11.01
N ILE A 242 9.05 7.51 -12.22
CA ILE A 242 8.05 6.77 -13.01
C ILE A 242 7.67 5.47 -12.29
N VAL A 243 8.66 4.71 -11.85
CA VAL A 243 8.47 3.45 -11.12
C VAL A 243 7.68 3.69 -9.83
N ALA A 244 8.06 4.72 -9.06
CA ALA A 244 7.34 5.11 -7.85
C ALA A 244 5.87 5.48 -8.13
N MET A 245 5.62 6.26 -9.20
CA MET A 245 4.27 6.65 -9.60
C MET A 245 3.40 5.42 -9.95
N VAL A 246 3.93 4.49 -10.74
CA VAL A 246 3.23 3.24 -11.08
C VAL A 246 2.94 2.42 -9.83
N ALA A 247 3.91 2.29 -8.91
CA ALA A 247 3.73 1.60 -7.64
C ALA A 247 2.58 2.21 -6.82
N HIS A 248 2.58 3.52 -6.64
CA HIS A 248 1.52 4.23 -5.92
C HIS A 248 0.15 4.09 -6.57
N LEU A 249 0.06 4.15 -7.90
CA LEU A 249 -1.20 3.93 -8.64
C LEU A 249 -1.74 2.51 -8.39
N CYS A 250 -0.88 1.50 -8.51
CA CYS A 250 -1.27 0.10 -8.31
C CYS A 250 -1.75 -0.16 -6.87
N VAL A 251 -0.99 0.30 -5.86
CA VAL A 251 -1.36 0.13 -4.44
C VAL A 251 -2.63 0.91 -4.10
N THR A 252 -2.75 2.16 -4.57
CA THR A 252 -3.96 2.96 -4.36
C THR A 252 -5.18 2.27 -4.98
N ARG A 253 -5.04 1.74 -6.20
CA ARG A 253 -6.11 1.01 -6.88
C ARG A 253 -6.47 -0.28 -6.15
N SER A 254 -5.48 -1.04 -5.68
CA SER A 254 -5.67 -2.24 -4.88
C SER A 254 -6.54 -1.98 -3.65
N LEU A 255 -6.19 -0.96 -2.86
CA LEU A 255 -6.91 -0.57 -1.64
C LEU A 255 -8.34 -0.08 -1.88
N LYS A 256 -8.70 0.27 -3.12
CA LYS A 256 -10.07 0.60 -3.52
C LYS A 256 -10.88 -0.63 -3.91
N LEU A 257 -10.22 -1.61 -4.52
CA LEU A 257 -10.85 -2.81 -5.07
C LEU A 257 -11.14 -3.86 -3.98
N ALA A 258 -10.34 -3.88 -2.90
CA ALA A 258 -10.48 -4.86 -1.84
C ALA A 258 -10.24 -4.24 -0.45
N GLU A 259 -10.60 -4.98 0.61
CA GLU A 259 -10.31 -4.60 1.98
C GLU A 259 -8.80 -4.56 2.25
N ALA A 260 -8.34 -3.62 3.07
CA ALA A 260 -6.93 -3.48 3.40
C ALA A 260 -6.39 -4.77 4.06
N SER A 261 -7.17 -5.36 4.97
CA SER A 261 -6.83 -6.61 5.66
C SER A 261 -6.62 -7.81 4.72
N VAL A 262 -7.22 -7.76 3.51
CA VAL A 262 -7.09 -8.79 2.47
C VAL A 262 -5.84 -8.58 1.64
N VAL A 263 -5.60 -7.35 1.15
CA VAL A 263 -4.55 -7.09 0.16
C VAL A 263 -3.18 -6.80 0.78
N VAL A 264 -3.14 -6.24 2.00
CA VAL A 264 -1.89 -5.84 2.65
C VAL A 264 -0.96 -7.00 3.01
N PRO A 265 -1.42 -8.19 3.42
CA PRO A 265 -0.51 -9.33 3.63
C PRO A 265 0.34 -9.70 2.41
N TYR A 266 -0.12 -9.39 1.19
CA TYR A 266 0.69 -9.60 -0.03
C TYR A 266 1.92 -8.69 -0.13
N GLN A 267 2.01 -7.66 0.70
CA GLN A 267 3.22 -6.82 0.81
C GLN A 267 4.43 -7.60 1.31
N TYR A 268 4.24 -8.71 2.01
CA TYR A 268 5.35 -9.57 2.39
C TYR A 268 6.11 -10.15 1.19
N THR A 269 5.51 -10.16 -0.01
CA THR A 269 6.21 -10.52 -1.25
C THR A 269 7.34 -9.54 -1.59
N LEU A 270 7.40 -8.36 -0.97
CA LEU A 270 8.50 -7.41 -1.10
C LEU A 270 9.86 -8.10 -0.82
N ILE A 271 9.91 -9.00 0.18
CA ILE A 271 11.15 -9.70 0.50
C ILE A 271 11.60 -10.64 -0.62
N VAL A 272 10.65 -11.28 -1.31
CA VAL A 272 10.98 -12.15 -2.45
C VAL A 272 11.64 -11.33 -3.56
N TRP A 273 11.07 -10.16 -3.85
CA TRP A 273 11.63 -9.24 -4.84
C TRP A 273 12.95 -8.62 -4.38
N ALA A 274 13.08 -8.32 -3.06
CA ALA A 274 14.33 -7.82 -2.49
C ALA A 274 15.48 -8.86 -2.66
N LEU A 275 15.18 -10.16 -2.50
CA LEU A 275 16.15 -11.24 -2.78
C LEU A 275 16.53 -11.29 -4.25
N VAL A 276 15.54 -11.23 -5.15
CA VAL A 276 15.76 -11.27 -6.60
C VAL A 276 16.61 -10.08 -7.05
N PHE A 277 16.25 -8.86 -6.63
CA PHE A 277 17.02 -7.66 -7.01
C PHE A 277 18.35 -7.54 -6.28
N GLY A 278 18.45 -8.02 -5.03
CA GLY A 278 19.69 -8.13 -4.31
C GLY A 278 20.70 -8.97 -5.09
N TRP A 279 20.27 -10.13 -5.55
CA TRP A 279 21.11 -11.00 -6.37
C TRP A 279 21.41 -10.41 -7.76
N LEU A 280 20.41 -9.94 -8.50
CA LEU A 280 20.57 -9.46 -9.87
C LEU A 280 21.36 -8.14 -9.97
N ILE A 281 21.17 -7.21 -9.03
CA ILE A 281 21.73 -5.85 -9.11
C ILE A 281 23.01 -5.72 -8.27
N PHE A 282 23.02 -6.34 -7.07
CA PHE A 282 24.13 -6.20 -6.12
C PHE A 282 25.02 -7.45 -6.02
N GLY A 283 24.63 -8.56 -6.66
CA GLY A 283 25.37 -9.84 -6.58
C GLY A 283 25.24 -10.53 -5.22
N ASP A 284 24.32 -10.08 -4.36
CA ASP A 284 24.12 -10.62 -3.02
C ASP A 284 23.42 -12.00 -3.09
N TRP A 285 24.13 -13.08 -2.72
CA TRP A 285 23.54 -14.42 -2.68
C TRP A 285 22.65 -14.57 -1.45
N PRO A 286 21.41 -15.08 -1.61
CA PRO A 286 20.51 -15.27 -0.50
C PRO A 286 21.03 -16.32 0.48
N THR A 287 21.00 -16.01 1.77
CA THR A 287 21.33 -16.95 2.83
C THR A 287 20.24 -18.03 2.98
N PRO A 288 20.56 -19.21 3.56
CA PRO A 288 19.52 -20.22 3.86
C PRO A 288 18.37 -19.69 4.73
N ALA A 289 18.67 -18.79 5.68
CA ALA A 289 17.65 -18.12 6.50
C ALA A 289 16.71 -17.25 5.66
N MET A 290 17.25 -16.47 4.73
CA MET A 290 16.46 -15.66 3.79
C MET A 290 15.56 -16.55 2.91
N LEU A 291 16.06 -17.65 2.39
CA LEU A 291 15.26 -18.57 1.58
C LEU A 291 14.12 -19.22 2.38
N PHE A 292 14.42 -19.68 3.59
CA PHE A 292 13.41 -20.30 4.46
C PHE A 292 12.34 -19.28 4.90
N GLY A 293 12.76 -18.10 5.35
CA GLY A 293 11.84 -17.02 5.73
C GLY A 293 10.97 -16.57 4.55
N SER A 294 11.55 -16.41 3.35
CA SER A 294 10.81 -16.06 2.15
C SER A 294 9.79 -17.14 1.76
N ALA A 295 10.16 -18.42 1.87
CA ALA A 295 9.24 -19.53 1.63
C ALA A 295 8.05 -19.51 2.61
N LEU A 296 8.30 -19.20 3.89
CA LEU A 296 7.25 -19.07 4.91
C LEU A 296 6.30 -17.91 4.60
N ILE A 297 6.83 -16.77 4.15
CA ILE A 297 6.05 -15.60 3.74
C ILE A 297 5.14 -15.93 2.55
N VAL A 298 5.70 -16.56 1.53
CA VAL A 298 4.94 -16.99 0.35
C VAL A 298 3.85 -17.99 0.73
N ALA A 299 4.18 -18.96 1.59
CA ALA A 299 3.22 -19.94 2.08
C ALA A 299 2.06 -19.30 2.86
N ALA A 300 2.35 -18.32 3.73
CA ALA A 300 1.34 -17.56 4.47
C ALA A 300 0.41 -16.78 3.53
N GLY A 301 0.97 -16.10 2.53
CA GLY A 301 0.21 -15.36 1.51
C GLY A 301 -0.66 -16.29 0.65
N LEU A 302 -0.12 -17.42 0.20
CA LEU A 302 -0.89 -18.42 -0.56
C LEU A 302 -1.99 -19.07 0.28
N ALA A 303 -1.72 -19.41 1.54
CA ALA A 303 -2.72 -19.94 2.46
C ALA A 303 -3.89 -18.97 2.65
N LEU A 304 -3.60 -17.67 2.83
CA LEU A 304 -4.63 -16.63 2.92
C LEU A 304 -5.47 -16.56 1.62
N LEU A 305 -4.81 -16.56 0.47
CA LEU A 305 -5.49 -16.56 -0.83
C LEU A 305 -6.40 -17.76 -1.05
N LEU A 306 -5.97 -18.96 -0.62
CA LEU A 306 -6.76 -20.17 -0.71
C LEU A 306 -7.96 -20.14 0.24
N LEU A 307 -7.79 -19.63 1.46
CA LEU A 307 -8.87 -19.44 2.41
C LEU A 307 -9.93 -18.48 1.89
N GLU A 308 -9.53 -17.35 1.32
CA GLU A 308 -10.47 -16.40 0.74
C GLU A 308 -11.22 -16.93 -0.48
N ARG A 309 -10.59 -17.79 -1.28
CA ARG A 309 -11.28 -18.50 -2.37
C ARG A 309 -12.35 -19.48 -1.86
N ARG A 310 -12.15 -20.09 -0.69
CA ARG A 310 -13.09 -21.06 -0.09
C ARG A 310 -14.26 -20.37 0.62
N THR A 311 -14.02 -19.22 1.24
CA THR A 311 -15.04 -18.48 1.99
C THR A 311 -15.90 -17.57 1.10
N ALA A 312 -15.51 -17.35 -0.15
CA ALA A 312 -16.36 -16.64 -1.11
C ALA A 312 -17.65 -17.48 -1.33
N PRO A 313 -18.85 -16.97 -0.99
CA PRO A 313 -20.07 -17.75 -1.15
C PRO A 313 -20.27 -18.13 -2.62
N ALA A 314 -20.70 -19.37 -2.83
CA ALA A 314 -21.17 -19.91 -4.12
C ALA A 314 -22.51 -19.26 -4.52
N ALA A 315 -22.58 -17.93 -4.50
CA ALA A 315 -23.78 -17.15 -4.81
C ALA A 315 -23.91 -16.85 -6.30
N ALA A 316 -23.75 -17.87 -7.15
CA ALA A 316 -24.00 -17.75 -8.59
C ALA A 316 -24.53 -19.04 -9.24
N ALA A 317 -25.18 -19.91 -8.47
CA ALA A 317 -25.76 -21.17 -9.01
C ALA A 317 -27.25 -21.33 -8.70
N VAL A 318 -27.96 -20.25 -8.40
CA VAL A 318 -29.44 -20.29 -8.34
C VAL A 318 -29.95 -19.06 -9.05
N ASP A 319 -30.67 -19.31 -10.10
CA ASP A 319 -31.63 -18.54 -10.87
C ASP A 319 -31.27 -18.40 -12.35
N LEU A 320 -31.48 -19.50 -13.07
CA LEU A 320 -32.05 -19.43 -14.43
C LEU A 320 -33.39 -20.17 -14.37
N PRO A 321 -34.50 -19.49 -14.61
CA PRO A 321 -35.76 -20.14 -14.92
C PRO A 321 -35.75 -20.76 -16.31
#